data_13bec82ffc8af8f91e57252b266d35f6
#
_entry.id   13bec82ffc8af8f91e57252b266d35f6
#
_cell.length_a   1.000
_cell.length_b   1.000
_cell.length_c   1.000
_cell.angle_alpha   90.00
_cell.angle_beta   90.00
_cell.angle_gamma   90.00
#
_symmetry.space_group_name_H-M   'P 1'
#
loop_
_entity.id
_entity.type
_entity.pdbx_description
1 polymer ?
#
loop_
_entity_poly.entity_id
_entity_poly.type
_entity_poly.pdbx_seq_one_letter_code
_entity_poly.pdbx_strand_id
1 'polypeptide(L)'
;MRLAAATLVPLFLLGFLELGLRVVGYGYSTRLFLPLQIAGENFLVPNEKFTYRFFPPGLARAPLSSPMAAIKPKGTYRIFLLGESAAYGDPDPSFGVGRYLEALLEVRYPTSDFEVVCVAITAINSHVILPIAKECAKHDGDMWVIYMGNNEMVGPYGAGTVFSEKAPSLEFVRSVLALKTTRLGQLMDQVITGLHGNSATPESWGGIAMFSKNQLSYDDPNRLRAYENFRGNLDDILRVGKGAGVPVILSTVACNLRDSSPFASLHPTNLTSKRLEEWQRLFQAGNDLEVSGSFQAALDIYAEAAAIDADFSELQFRIGSCQLALNDNARALESLERARDNDALSVRADTRINKIIMDAIHKNTGSSVTGVDAAQLISDQSPNGIPGKELFYEHVHFTMAGNYLLARILAEKVAERLPALITAGGGERPAEEESTACNRRLAVTLWDQKRVWDVALGRISGAPFTAQSSHARNLQYCKARMQEVDSRTTPSSPAHDDQMYKSALEAEPNDSLLRWNYAQFFERTGRLSEAVKQGELICERLPHASWPHYFVGSVMARLGKTTEAADYFQRALRITPDFPQASKELERIRRRNFSPAQGTK
;
A
#
# COMPACT_ATOMS: atom_id res chain seq x y z
N MET A 1 -14.94 33.80 40.01
CA MET A 1 -15.23 34.54 38.75
C MET A 1 -14.00 34.86 37.91
N ARG A 2 -12.90 35.45 38.43
CA ARG A 2 -11.71 35.79 37.60
C ARG A 2 -11.03 34.56 36.95
N LEU A 3 -10.91 33.41 37.64
CA LEU A 3 -10.35 32.18 37.06
C LEU A 3 -11.23 31.57 35.95
N ALA A 4 -12.56 31.58 36.14
CA ALA A 4 -13.51 31.13 35.13
C ALA A 4 -13.49 32.03 33.89
N ALA A 5 -13.38 33.35 34.06
CA ALA A 5 -13.25 34.28 32.94
C ALA A 5 -11.90 34.09 32.19
N ALA A 6 -10.80 33.84 32.90
CA ALA A 6 -9.49 33.64 32.32
C ALA A 6 -9.38 32.34 31.45
N THR A 7 -10.24 31.35 31.70
CA THR A 7 -10.32 30.13 30.91
C THR A 7 -11.41 30.15 29.84
N LEU A 8 -12.57 30.69 30.15
CA LEU A 8 -13.72 30.70 29.23
C LEU A 8 -13.56 31.70 28.07
N VAL A 9 -12.98 32.89 28.34
CA VAL A 9 -12.79 33.91 27.28
C VAL A 9 -11.85 33.44 26.18
N PRO A 10 -10.66 32.87 26.45
CA PRO A 10 -9.82 32.30 25.40
C PRO A 10 -10.50 31.16 24.63
N LEU A 11 -11.21 30.25 25.30
CA LEU A 11 -11.94 29.16 24.65
C LEU A 11 -13.04 29.68 23.72
N PHE A 12 -13.75 30.76 24.15
CA PHE A 12 -14.78 31.41 23.33
C PHE A 12 -14.16 32.07 22.07
N LEU A 13 -13.03 32.75 22.23
CA LEU A 13 -12.31 33.40 21.13
C LEU A 13 -11.78 32.34 20.13
N LEU A 14 -11.22 31.25 20.61
CA LEU A 14 -10.78 30.13 19.77
C LEU A 14 -11.96 29.48 19.03
N GLY A 15 -13.10 29.29 19.70
CA GLY A 15 -14.33 28.78 19.08
C GLY A 15 -14.87 29.72 18.00
N PHE A 16 -14.81 31.03 18.23
CA PHE A 16 -15.24 32.04 17.26
C PHE A 16 -14.31 32.07 16.04
N LEU A 17 -13.00 31.96 16.26
CA LEU A 17 -12.01 31.86 15.19
C LEU A 17 -12.19 30.57 14.35
N GLU A 18 -12.38 29.43 14.99
CA GLU A 18 -12.69 28.14 14.33
C GLU A 18 -13.95 28.28 13.45
N LEU A 19 -15.02 28.88 13.98
CA LEU A 19 -16.26 29.11 13.23
C LEU A 19 -16.01 30.05 12.04
N GLY A 20 -15.27 31.14 12.24
CA GLY A 20 -14.91 32.09 11.20
C GLY A 20 -14.13 31.41 10.05
N LEU A 21 -13.12 30.61 10.41
CA LEU A 21 -12.36 29.83 9.42
C LEU A 21 -13.23 28.84 8.62
N ARG A 22 -14.24 28.23 9.26
CA ARG A 22 -15.21 27.35 8.59
C ARG A 22 -16.10 28.12 7.62
N VAL A 23 -16.60 29.28 8.02
CA VAL A 23 -17.48 30.14 7.20
C VAL A 23 -16.76 30.64 5.94
N VAL A 24 -15.49 31.02 6.05
CA VAL A 24 -14.68 31.44 4.89
C VAL A 24 -14.15 30.27 4.05
N GLY A 25 -14.47 29.01 4.42
CA GLY A 25 -14.05 27.82 3.69
C GLY A 25 -12.58 27.46 3.84
N TYR A 26 -11.88 27.98 4.86
CA TYR A 26 -10.47 27.67 5.10
C TYR A 26 -10.25 26.19 5.48
N GLY A 27 -9.14 25.63 4.99
CA GLY A 27 -8.68 24.27 5.32
C GLY A 27 -9.43 23.16 4.57
N TYR A 28 -9.42 21.93 5.10
CA TYR A 28 -9.95 20.75 4.44
C TYR A 28 -10.69 19.82 5.40
N SER A 29 -11.59 18.97 4.87
CA SER A 29 -12.25 17.92 5.66
C SER A 29 -11.25 16.81 6.01
N THR A 30 -11.29 16.35 7.26
CA THR A 30 -10.48 15.23 7.75
C THR A 30 -11.25 13.90 7.81
N ARG A 31 -12.49 13.87 7.31
CA ARG A 31 -13.27 12.64 7.17
C ARG A 31 -12.68 11.80 6.05
N LEU A 32 -12.71 10.48 6.20
CA LEU A 32 -12.31 9.55 5.13
C LEU A 32 -13.33 9.57 3.99
N PHE A 33 -14.61 9.56 4.33
CA PHE A 33 -15.70 9.55 3.36
C PHE A 33 -16.44 10.90 3.34
N LEU A 34 -16.74 11.35 2.14
CA LEU A 34 -17.54 12.55 1.89
C LEU A 34 -18.83 12.14 1.15
N PRO A 35 -20.00 12.71 1.54
CA PRO A 35 -21.24 12.45 0.82
C PRO A 35 -21.21 13.13 -0.55
N LEU A 36 -21.64 12.42 -1.59
CA LEU A 36 -21.76 12.91 -2.95
C LEU A 36 -22.96 12.29 -3.65
N GLN A 37 -23.68 13.07 -4.45
CA GLN A 37 -24.70 12.55 -5.37
C GLN A 37 -24.06 12.22 -6.71
N ILE A 38 -24.26 10.99 -7.18
CA ILE A 38 -23.82 10.52 -8.49
C ILE A 38 -25.06 9.96 -9.19
N ALA A 39 -25.42 10.51 -10.35
CA ALA A 39 -26.60 10.12 -11.13
C ALA A 39 -27.91 10.12 -10.32
N GLY A 40 -28.04 10.98 -9.32
CA GLY A 40 -29.23 11.10 -8.46
C GLY A 40 -29.25 10.21 -7.22
N GLU A 41 -28.28 9.29 -7.08
CA GLU A 41 -28.13 8.43 -5.92
C GLU A 41 -27.07 8.96 -4.95
N ASN A 42 -27.22 8.64 -3.65
CA ASN A 42 -26.30 9.08 -2.62
C ASN A 42 -25.17 8.08 -2.41
N PHE A 43 -23.94 8.55 -2.59
CA PHE A 43 -22.71 7.80 -2.36
C PHE A 43 -21.84 8.43 -1.28
N LEU A 44 -20.97 7.62 -0.71
CA LEU A 44 -19.83 8.01 0.08
C LEU A 44 -18.58 7.83 -0.80
N VAL A 45 -17.85 8.93 -1.03
CA VAL A 45 -16.64 8.92 -1.84
C VAL A 45 -15.41 9.16 -0.97
N PRO A 46 -14.30 8.48 -1.25
CA PRO A 46 -13.06 8.70 -0.51
C PRO A 46 -12.53 10.12 -0.69
N ASN A 47 -12.08 10.71 0.40
CA ASN A 47 -11.53 12.06 0.45
C ASN A 47 -10.05 12.05 0.10
N GLU A 48 -9.65 12.55 -1.05
CA GLU A 48 -8.24 12.65 -1.48
C GLU A 48 -7.36 13.43 -0.49
N LYS A 49 -7.95 14.35 0.31
CA LYS A 49 -7.24 15.15 1.31
C LYS A 49 -7.22 14.51 2.71
N PHE A 50 -7.78 13.29 2.87
CA PHE A 50 -7.83 12.61 4.18
C PHE A 50 -6.46 12.52 4.85
N THR A 51 -5.42 12.25 4.07
CA THR A 51 -4.06 12.01 4.59
C THR A 51 -3.26 13.29 4.83
N TYR A 52 -3.74 14.48 4.46
CA TYR A 52 -3.04 15.77 4.64
C TYR A 52 -2.69 16.08 6.10
N ARG A 53 -3.43 15.52 7.06
CA ARG A 53 -3.10 15.68 8.49
C ARG A 53 -1.93 14.83 8.97
N PHE A 54 -1.49 13.85 8.14
CA PHE A 54 -0.40 12.91 8.46
C PHE A 54 0.85 13.17 7.62
N PHE A 55 0.67 13.69 6.42
CA PHE A 55 1.72 13.96 5.46
C PHE A 55 1.72 15.43 5.06
N PRO A 56 2.88 15.97 4.70
CA PRO A 56 2.94 17.21 3.92
C PRO A 56 2.11 17.04 2.62
N PRO A 57 1.38 18.07 2.17
CA PRO A 57 0.46 17.94 1.01
C PRO A 57 1.10 17.34 -0.24
N GLY A 58 2.34 17.71 -0.58
CA GLY A 58 3.08 17.17 -1.74
C GLY A 58 3.48 15.69 -1.63
N LEU A 59 3.42 15.12 -0.42
CA LEU A 59 3.74 13.70 -0.14
C LEU A 59 2.50 12.89 0.24
N ALA A 60 1.35 13.52 0.35
CA ALA A 60 0.11 12.87 0.77
C ALA A 60 -0.29 11.75 -0.20
N ARG A 61 -0.83 10.67 0.35
CA ARG A 61 -1.30 9.50 -0.40
C ARG A 61 -2.82 9.48 -0.40
N ALA A 62 -3.41 9.40 -1.59
CA ALA A 62 -4.85 9.33 -1.72
C ALA A 62 -5.37 7.90 -1.44
N PRO A 63 -6.55 7.74 -0.82
CA PRO A 63 -7.25 6.48 -0.80
C PRO A 63 -7.71 6.07 -2.20
N LEU A 64 -8.09 4.80 -2.37
CA LEU A 64 -8.68 4.31 -3.62
C LEU A 64 -10.01 5.06 -3.91
N SER A 65 -10.18 5.58 -5.11
CA SER A 65 -11.30 6.48 -5.46
C SER A 65 -12.66 5.78 -5.67
N SER A 66 -12.83 4.52 -5.25
CA SER A 66 -14.09 3.78 -5.44
C SER A 66 -15.21 4.31 -4.56
N PRO A 67 -16.35 4.76 -5.10
CA PRO A 67 -17.49 5.20 -4.33
C PRO A 67 -18.22 3.99 -3.71
N MET A 68 -18.79 4.19 -2.54
CA MET A 68 -19.60 3.22 -1.81
C MET A 68 -21.01 3.77 -1.65
N ALA A 69 -22.05 2.96 -1.86
CA ALA A 69 -23.42 3.39 -1.62
C ALA A 69 -23.59 3.88 -0.16
N ALA A 70 -24.17 5.08 0.01
CA ALA A 70 -24.33 5.70 1.33
C ALA A 70 -25.22 4.86 2.26
N ILE A 71 -26.22 4.17 1.68
CA ILE A 71 -27.03 3.15 2.35
C ILE A 71 -26.67 1.81 1.73
N LYS A 72 -26.20 0.87 2.54
CA LYS A 72 -25.85 -0.47 2.07
C LYS A 72 -27.05 -1.13 1.39
N PRO A 73 -26.91 -1.66 0.15
CA PRO A 73 -28.00 -2.38 -0.53
C PRO A 73 -28.44 -3.61 0.29
N LYS A 74 -29.75 -3.95 0.20
CA LYS A 74 -30.26 -5.14 0.87
C LYS A 74 -29.64 -6.40 0.27
N GLY A 75 -29.19 -7.31 1.13
CA GLY A 75 -28.60 -8.58 0.72
C GLY A 75 -27.08 -8.50 0.51
N THR A 76 -26.50 -7.32 0.41
CA THR A 76 -25.06 -7.14 0.28
C THR A 76 -24.33 -7.37 1.61
N TYR A 77 -23.29 -8.19 1.60
CA TYR A 77 -22.37 -8.38 2.71
C TYR A 77 -21.14 -7.50 2.50
N ARG A 78 -21.02 -6.44 3.32
CA ARG A 78 -19.97 -5.42 3.20
C ARG A 78 -18.77 -5.73 4.10
N ILE A 79 -17.60 -5.86 3.50
CA ILE A 79 -16.32 -6.10 4.19
C ILE A 79 -15.43 -4.88 4.01
N PHE A 80 -14.94 -4.28 5.11
CA PHE A 80 -13.89 -3.28 5.03
C PHE A 80 -12.52 -3.94 5.13
N LEU A 81 -11.66 -3.72 4.13
CA LEU A 81 -10.26 -4.15 4.14
C LEU A 81 -9.38 -2.97 4.58
N LEU A 82 -8.84 -3.07 5.82
CA LEU A 82 -7.95 -2.08 6.41
C LEU A 82 -6.50 -2.54 6.27
N GLY A 83 -5.61 -1.63 5.89
CA GLY A 83 -4.19 -1.96 5.78
C GLY A 83 -3.37 -0.89 5.08
N GLU A 84 -2.23 -1.30 4.62
CA GLU A 84 -1.21 -0.48 3.97
C GLU A 84 -1.10 -0.83 2.48
N SER A 85 0.04 -0.52 1.82
CA SER A 85 0.23 -0.75 0.39
C SER A 85 0.06 -2.20 -0.06
N ALA A 86 0.42 -3.19 0.77
CA ALA A 86 0.22 -4.60 0.46
C ALA A 86 -1.28 -4.96 0.43
N ALA A 87 -2.08 -4.46 1.38
CA ALA A 87 -3.53 -4.62 1.39
C ALA A 87 -4.22 -3.79 0.29
N TYR A 88 -3.68 -2.62 -0.03
CA TYR A 88 -4.12 -1.78 -1.15
C TYR A 88 -3.98 -2.50 -2.51
N GLY A 89 -2.98 -3.38 -2.64
CA GLY A 89 -2.68 -4.10 -3.87
C GLY A 89 -1.66 -3.37 -4.77
N ASP A 90 -0.74 -2.59 -4.17
CA ASP A 90 0.35 -1.97 -4.93
C ASP A 90 1.22 -3.07 -5.62
N PRO A 91 1.62 -2.94 -6.89
CA PRO A 91 1.58 -1.75 -7.72
C PRO A 91 0.28 -1.49 -8.49
N ASP A 92 -0.67 -2.42 -8.51
CA ASP A 92 -1.96 -2.24 -9.18
C ASP A 92 -3.12 -2.76 -8.33
N PRO A 93 -3.94 -1.85 -7.74
CA PRO A 93 -5.05 -2.23 -6.88
C PRO A 93 -6.16 -3.01 -7.60
N SER A 94 -6.22 -3.01 -8.93
CA SER A 94 -7.18 -3.81 -9.70
C SER A 94 -6.99 -5.31 -9.47
N PHE A 95 -5.79 -5.72 -9.08
CA PHE A 95 -5.40 -7.10 -8.80
C PHE A 95 -4.93 -7.27 -7.35
N GLY A 96 -5.34 -6.36 -6.46
CA GLY A 96 -5.03 -6.41 -5.04
C GLY A 96 -5.82 -7.48 -4.29
N VAL A 97 -5.40 -7.75 -3.05
CA VAL A 97 -6.01 -8.78 -2.20
C VAL A 97 -7.51 -8.56 -1.98
N GLY A 98 -7.96 -7.29 -1.86
CA GLY A 98 -9.39 -6.98 -1.69
C GLY A 98 -10.23 -7.38 -2.91
N ARG A 99 -9.71 -7.17 -4.11
CA ARG A 99 -10.36 -7.55 -5.37
C ARG A 99 -10.45 -9.07 -5.53
N TYR A 100 -9.34 -9.78 -5.22
CA TYR A 100 -9.38 -11.24 -5.21
C TYR A 100 -10.30 -11.80 -4.13
N LEU A 101 -10.35 -11.18 -2.94
CA LEU A 101 -11.24 -11.60 -1.86
C LEU A 101 -12.72 -11.48 -2.28
N GLU A 102 -13.11 -10.35 -2.88
CA GLU A 102 -14.45 -10.14 -3.40
C GLU A 102 -14.82 -11.17 -4.47
N ALA A 103 -13.99 -11.26 -5.53
CA ALA A 103 -14.17 -12.21 -6.61
C ALA A 103 -14.27 -13.66 -6.12
N LEU A 104 -13.45 -14.04 -5.12
CA LEU A 104 -13.43 -15.39 -4.56
C LEU A 104 -14.70 -15.70 -3.76
N LEU A 105 -15.16 -14.74 -2.93
CA LEU A 105 -16.40 -14.90 -2.17
C LEU A 105 -17.62 -15.06 -3.10
N GLU A 106 -17.67 -14.30 -4.18
CA GLU A 106 -18.73 -14.40 -5.19
C GLU A 106 -18.65 -15.70 -6.02
N VAL A 107 -17.45 -16.23 -6.27
CA VAL A 107 -17.25 -17.55 -6.89
C VAL A 107 -17.70 -18.66 -5.96
N ARG A 108 -17.44 -18.55 -4.66
CA ARG A 108 -17.84 -19.54 -3.64
C ARG A 108 -19.33 -19.48 -3.31
N TYR A 109 -19.92 -18.28 -3.29
CA TYR A 109 -21.30 -18.02 -2.85
C TYR A 109 -22.09 -17.22 -3.90
N PRO A 110 -22.36 -17.79 -5.08
CA PRO A 110 -22.88 -17.07 -6.24
C PRO A 110 -24.31 -16.52 -6.08
N THR A 111 -25.00 -16.84 -5.00
CA THR A 111 -26.34 -16.33 -4.68
C THR A 111 -26.32 -15.14 -3.72
N SER A 112 -25.14 -14.66 -3.36
CA SER A 112 -24.95 -13.58 -2.39
C SER A 112 -24.08 -12.47 -2.99
N ASP A 113 -24.42 -11.23 -2.69
CA ASP A 113 -23.67 -10.06 -3.13
C ASP A 113 -22.64 -9.69 -2.06
N PHE A 114 -21.39 -9.56 -2.48
CA PHE A 114 -20.29 -9.08 -1.62
C PHE A 114 -19.80 -7.71 -2.08
N GLU A 115 -19.41 -6.88 -1.14
CA GLU A 115 -18.77 -5.59 -1.38
C GLU A 115 -17.52 -5.48 -0.50
N VAL A 116 -16.34 -5.62 -1.09
CA VAL A 116 -15.07 -5.45 -0.37
C VAL A 116 -14.55 -4.03 -0.55
N VAL A 117 -14.84 -3.18 0.41
CA VAL A 117 -14.41 -1.78 0.42
C VAL A 117 -12.96 -1.70 0.90
N CYS A 118 -12.03 -1.55 -0.04
CA CYS A 118 -10.61 -1.37 0.29
C CYS A 118 -10.36 0.05 0.78
N VAL A 119 -10.15 0.21 2.08
CA VAL A 119 -9.77 1.49 2.73
C VAL A 119 -8.28 1.55 3.07
N ALA A 120 -7.51 0.59 2.58
CA ALA A 120 -6.06 0.61 2.68
C ALA A 120 -5.47 1.76 1.84
N ILE A 121 -4.35 2.31 2.29
CA ILE A 121 -3.66 3.42 1.61
C ILE A 121 -2.15 3.11 1.61
N THR A 122 -1.44 3.52 0.57
CA THR A 122 0.01 3.31 0.49
C THR A 122 0.77 4.18 1.49
N ALA A 123 1.91 3.68 2.02
CA ALA A 123 2.83 4.39 2.92
C ALA A 123 2.24 4.85 4.27
N ILE A 124 1.05 4.44 4.62
CA ILE A 124 0.46 4.68 5.95
C ILE A 124 0.88 3.60 6.95
N ASN A 125 0.58 3.84 8.22
CA ASN A 125 0.77 2.90 9.33
C ASN A 125 -0.41 2.95 10.31
N SER A 126 -0.30 2.30 11.46
CA SER A 126 -1.36 2.19 12.46
C SER A 126 -1.90 3.55 12.97
N HIS A 127 -1.08 4.61 12.99
CA HIS A 127 -1.53 5.96 13.34
C HIS A 127 -2.58 6.52 12.37
N VAL A 128 -2.53 6.10 11.10
CA VAL A 128 -3.50 6.49 10.07
C VAL A 128 -4.67 5.50 10.02
N ILE A 129 -4.40 4.21 10.23
CA ILE A 129 -5.44 3.16 10.18
C ILE A 129 -6.45 3.31 11.32
N LEU A 130 -6.05 3.75 12.51
CA LEU A 130 -7.00 4.00 13.61
C LEU A 130 -8.10 5.04 13.26
N PRO A 131 -7.82 6.21 12.70
CA PRO A 131 -8.85 7.10 12.17
C PRO A 131 -9.70 6.50 11.05
N ILE A 132 -9.12 5.68 10.16
CA ILE A 132 -9.86 4.94 9.13
C ILE A 132 -10.87 3.99 9.78
N ALA A 133 -10.45 3.18 10.76
CA ALA A 133 -11.31 2.28 11.52
C ALA A 133 -12.48 3.01 12.19
N LYS A 134 -12.22 4.20 12.78
CA LYS A 134 -13.27 5.06 13.38
C LYS A 134 -14.29 5.57 12.36
N GLU A 135 -13.89 5.75 11.11
CA GLU A 135 -14.83 6.11 10.04
C GLU A 135 -15.61 4.88 9.57
N CYS A 136 -14.93 3.74 9.31
CA CYS A 136 -15.60 2.49 8.92
C CYS A 136 -16.68 2.03 9.92
N ALA A 137 -16.46 2.27 11.23
CA ALA A 137 -17.43 1.97 12.28
C ALA A 137 -18.80 2.69 12.14
N LYS A 138 -18.91 3.68 11.24
CA LYS A 138 -20.12 4.48 11.00
C LYS A 138 -20.89 4.06 9.74
N HIS A 139 -20.41 3.07 8.99
CA HIS A 139 -20.86 2.80 7.62
C HIS A 139 -21.26 1.35 7.35
N ASP A 140 -22.05 0.75 8.23
CA ASP A 140 -22.76 -0.54 8.06
C ASP A 140 -21.89 -1.68 7.49
N GLY A 141 -20.62 -1.79 7.91
CA GLY A 141 -19.77 -2.93 7.59
C GLY A 141 -20.22 -4.17 8.36
N ASP A 142 -20.29 -5.32 7.67
CA ASP A 142 -20.63 -6.60 8.29
C ASP A 142 -19.38 -7.30 8.85
N MET A 143 -18.18 -6.94 8.32
CA MET A 143 -16.90 -7.51 8.75
C MET A 143 -15.75 -6.56 8.44
N TRP A 144 -14.68 -6.64 9.24
CA TRP A 144 -13.39 -6.02 8.94
C TRP A 144 -12.32 -7.08 8.72
N VAL A 145 -11.49 -6.87 7.72
CA VAL A 145 -10.24 -7.61 7.50
C VAL A 145 -9.09 -6.63 7.69
N ILE A 146 -8.14 -6.97 8.56
CA ILE A 146 -7.00 -6.12 8.91
C ILE A 146 -5.70 -6.82 8.54
N TYR A 147 -4.94 -6.21 7.61
CA TYR A 147 -3.62 -6.64 7.17
C TYR A 147 -2.66 -5.45 7.17
N MET A 148 -1.89 -5.25 8.25
CA MET A 148 -1.05 -4.07 8.46
C MET A 148 0.18 -4.37 9.32
N GLY A 149 1.28 -3.62 9.14
CA GLY A 149 2.49 -3.70 9.95
C GLY A 149 3.80 -3.45 9.21
N ASN A 150 3.79 -3.32 7.88
CA ASN A 150 5.02 -3.10 7.10
C ASN A 150 5.63 -1.72 7.31
N ASN A 151 4.80 -0.69 7.53
CA ASN A 151 5.24 0.70 7.54
C ASN A 151 5.33 1.32 8.95
N GLU A 152 5.30 0.52 10.02
CA GLU A 152 5.30 1.07 11.38
C GLU A 152 6.56 1.89 11.68
N MET A 153 7.68 1.54 11.07
CA MET A 153 8.95 2.26 11.25
C MET A 153 9.08 3.50 10.35
N VAL A 154 8.54 3.48 9.13
CA VAL A 154 8.75 4.53 8.12
C VAL A 154 7.53 5.41 7.87
N GLY A 155 6.33 4.97 8.22
CA GLY A 155 5.10 5.74 8.10
C GLY A 155 5.07 6.97 9.02
N PRO A 156 3.99 7.78 8.98
CA PRO A 156 3.86 8.96 9.84
C PRO A 156 4.08 8.65 11.32
N TYR A 157 4.90 9.45 12.01
CA TYR A 157 5.29 9.27 13.41
C TYR A 157 6.06 7.96 13.70
N GLY A 158 6.53 7.25 12.68
CA GLY A 158 7.41 6.08 12.83
C GLY A 158 8.83 6.49 13.22
N ALA A 159 9.64 5.51 13.63
CA ALA A 159 11.00 5.74 14.11
C ALA A 159 11.97 6.27 13.01
N GLY A 160 11.80 5.78 11.77
CA GLY A 160 12.60 6.16 10.59
C GLY A 160 11.87 7.12 9.64
N THR A 161 10.77 7.74 10.07
CA THR A 161 9.93 8.60 9.23
C THR A 161 10.68 9.85 8.72
N VAL A 162 10.20 10.37 7.57
CA VAL A 162 10.60 11.69 7.03
C VAL A 162 9.42 12.68 7.01
N PHE A 163 8.27 12.30 7.54
CA PHE A 163 7.03 13.06 7.44
C PHE A 163 6.72 13.88 8.68
N SER A 164 7.28 13.53 9.82
CA SER A 164 6.93 14.07 11.13
C SER A 164 8.05 13.83 12.14
N GLU A 165 7.83 14.19 13.41
CA GLU A 165 8.70 13.81 14.53
C GLU A 165 8.82 12.27 14.63
N LYS A 166 10.02 11.80 15.02
CA LYS A 166 10.36 10.36 15.07
C LYS A 166 9.88 9.73 16.37
N ALA A 167 8.97 8.78 16.24
CA ALA A 167 8.41 7.97 17.33
C ALA A 167 8.10 8.76 18.61
N PRO A 168 7.30 9.84 18.57
CA PRO A 168 6.88 10.53 19.79
C PRO A 168 5.92 9.64 20.61
N SER A 169 5.56 10.07 21.84
CA SER A 169 4.61 9.32 22.64
C SER A 169 3.23 9.25 21.97
N LEU A 170 2.50 8.17 22.21
CA LEU A 170 1.19 7.95 21.60
C LEU A 170 0.18 9.05 21.94
N GLU A 171 0.23 9.56 23.18
CA GLU A 171 -0.61 10.67 23.67
C GLU A 171 -0.33 11.96 22.91
N PHE A 172 0.95 12.25 22.65
CA PHE A 172 1.35 13.41 21.83
C PHE A 172 0.80 13.29 20.41
N VAL A 173 1.01 12.15 19.74
CA VAL A 173 0.49 11.93 18.38
C VAL A 173 -1.02 12.12 18.34
N ARG A 174 -1.76 11.53 19.28
CA ARG A 174 -3.22 11.63 19.36
C ARG A 174 -3.67 13.08 19.56
N SER A 175 -2.98 13.83 20.40
CA SER A 175 -3.28 15.25 20.66
C SER A 175 -3.07 16.12 19.42
N VAL A 176 -1.93 15.94 18.74
CA VAL A 176 -1.63 16.63 17.47
C VAL A 176 -2.65 16.29 16.39
N LEU A 177 -2.98 15.01 16.23
CA LEU A 177 -3.96 14.56 15.22
C LEU A 177 -5.37 15.09 15.55
N ALA A 178 -5.76 15.14 16.83
CA ALA A 178 -7.02 15.74 17.25
C ALA A 178 -7.07 17.25 16.93
N LEU A 179 -6.00 17.99 17.24
CA LEU A 179 -5.90 19.42 16.91
C LEU A 179 -6.01 19.65 15.40
N LYS A 180 -5.33 18.86 14.55
CA LYS A 180 -5.38 18.94 13.08
C LYS A 180 -6.77 18.61 12.49
N THR A 181 -7.74 18.12 13.30
CA THR A 181 -9.13 17.98 12.83
C THR A 181 -9.88 19.33 12.81
N THR A 182 -9.38 20.32 13.53
CA THR A 182 -9.94 21.68 13.55
C THR A 182 -9.31 22.57 12.47
N ARG A 183 -10.04 23.58 12.00
CA ARG A 183 -9.51 24.56 11.03
C ARG A 183 -8.40 25.42 11.65
N LEU A 184 -8.53 25.74 12.91
CA LEU A 184 -7.52 26.46 13.68
C LEU A 184 -6.23 25.64 13.79
N GLY A 185 -6.33 24.34 14.08
CA GLY A 185 -5.17 23.45 14.13
C GLY A 185 -4.48 23.30 12.78
N GLN A 186 -5.24 23.28 11.68
CA GLN A 186 -4.69 23.29 10.32
C GLN A 186 -3.96 24.60 9.99
N LEU A 187 -4.52 25.74 10.43
CA LEU A 187 -3.87 27.05 10.28
C LEU A 187 -2.56 27.10 11.07
N MET A 188 -2.57 26.64 12.32
CA MET A 188 -1.38 26.59 13.16
C MET A 188 -0.29 25.68 12.53
N ASP A 189 -0.67 24.51 12.04
CA ASP A 189 0.24 23.58 11.37
C ASP A 189 0.88 24.23 10.14
N GLN A 190 0.10 24.93 9.32
CA GLN A 190 0.59 25.65 8.15
C GLN A 190 1.57 26.80 8.53
N VAL A 191 1.25 27.57 9.55
CA VAL A 191 2.11 28.65 10.04
C VAL A 191 3.42 28.10 10.61
N ILE A 192 3.36 27.05 11.44
CA ILE A 192 4.53 26.41 12.03
C ILE A 192 5.44 25.84 10.92
N THR A 193 4.86 25.12 9.95
CA THR A 193 5.61 24.57 8.81
C THR A 193 6.25 25.68 7.98
N GLY A 194 5.54 26.79 7.74
CA GLY A 194 6.05 27.95 7.02
C GLY A 194 7.21 28.65 7.73
N LEU A 195 7.18 28.74 9.07
CA LEU A 195 8.23 29.37 9.87
C LEU A 195 9.51 28.54 9.99
N HIS A 196 9.40 27.20 10.02
CA HIS A 196 10.56 26.32 10.20
C HIS A 196 11.32 26.03 8.90
N GLY A 197 10.79 26.45 7.74
CA GLY A 197 11.40 26.16 6.42
C GLY A 197 11.51 24.66 6.14
N ASN A 198 11.14 24.22 4.97
CA ASN A 198 11.06 22.81 4.58
C ASN A 198 12.42 22.13 4.31
N SER A 199 13.50 22.47 5.03
CA SER A 199 14.85 22.01 4.71
C SER A 199 15.12 20.50 4.90
N ALA A 200 14.22 19.76 5.54
CA ALA A 200 14.41 18.32 5.80
C ALA A 200 13.36 17.41 5.15
N THR A 201 12.23 17.95 4.68
CA THR A 201 11.14 17.15 4.09
C THR A 201 11.31 17.07 2.57
N PRO A 202 11.25 15.89 1.94
CA PRO A 202 11.28 15.77 0.48
C PRO A 202 10.14 16.55 -0.18
N GLU A 203 10.42 17.20 -1.31
CA GLU A 203 9.40 17.97 -2.06
C GLU A 203 8.43 17.08 -2.84
N SER A 204 8.87 15.88 -3.20
CA SER A 204 8.08 14.92 -3.97
C SER A 204 8.31 13.49 -3.49
N TRP A 205 7.35 12.62 -3.80
CA TRP A 205 7.43 11.22 -3.44
C TRP A 205 8.56 10.50 -4.19
N GLY A 206 9.56 10.04 -3.45
CA GLY A 206 10.73 9.31 -3.95
C GLY A 206 10.77 7.82 -3.56
N GLY A 207 9.64 7.24 -3.13
CA GLY A 207 9.60 5.85 -2.68
C GLY A 207 10.43 5.59 -1.42
N ILE A 208 10.90 4.36 -1.26
CA ILE A 208 11.68 3.92 -0.09
C ILE A 208 13.02 4.70 0.04
N ALA A 209 13.57 5.18 -1.09
CA ALA A 209 14.82 5.94 -1.09
C ALA A 209 14.80 7.18 -0.17
N MET A 210 13.60 7.74 0.08
CA MET A 210 13.44 8.89 0.99
C MET A 210 13.90 8.59 2.42
N PHE A 211 13.82 7.33 2.85
CA PHE A 211 14.14 6.89 4.21
C PHE A 211 15.58 6.42 4.39
N SER A 212 16.38 6.34 3.31
CA SER A 212 17.72 5.73 3.32
C SER A 212 18.70 6.34 4.33
N LYS A 213 18.47 7.60 4.73
CA LYS A 213 19.28 8.29 5.75
C LYS A 213 18.80 8.05 7.19
N ASN A 214 17.62 7.46 7.38
CA ASN A 214 17.00 7.24 8.68
C ASN A 214 17.14 5.78 9.11
N GLN A 215 18.38 5.28 9.11
CA GLN A 215 18.70 3.91 9.51
C GLN A 215 18.61 3.78 11.03
N LEU A 216 18.09 2.64 11.49
CA LEU A 216 17.83 2.32 12.89
C LEU A 216 18.47 0.98 13.25
N SER A 217 19.21 0.92 14.35
CA SER A 217 19.61 -0.37 14.92
C SER A 217 18.39 -1.15 15.45
N TYR A 218 18.54 -2.46 15.62
CA TYR A 218 17.46 -3.32 16.13
C TYR A 218 16.94 -2.88 17.50
N ASP A 219 17.83 -2.38 18.38
CA ASP A 219 17.50 -1.92 19.73
C ASP A 219 17.43 -0.39 19.86
N ASP A 220 17.26 0.34 18.76
CA ASP A 220 17.07 1.79 18.79
C ASP A 220 15.85 2.17 19.66
N PRO A 221 15.99 3.10 20.63
CA PRO A 221 14.88 3.47 21.52
C PRO A 221 13.64 3.98 20.79
N ASN A 222 13.79 4.65 19.64
CA ASN A 222 12.66 5.11 18.85
C ASN A 222 11.97 3.92 18.16
N ARG A 223 12.74 2.90 17.73
CA ARG A 223 12.16 1.65 17.18
C ARG A 223 11.35 0.92 18.24
N LEU A 224 11.88 0.81 19.47
CA LEU A 224 11.14 0.20 20.59
C LEU A 224 9.83 0.96 20.88
N ARG A 225 9.86 2.29 20.86
CA ARG A 225 8.66 3.11 21.06
C ARG A 225 7.65 2.96 19.90
N ALA A 226 8.12 2.79 18.66
CA ALA A 226 7.23 2.53 17.53
C ALA A 226 6.45 1.21 17.72
N TYR A 227 7.06 0.16 18.26
CA TYR A 227 6.33 -1.08 18.61
C TYR A 227 5.28 -0.86 19.71
N GLU A 228 5.59 -0.06 20.73
CA GLU A 228 4.61 0.29 21.78
C GLU A 228 3.44 1.08 21.20
N ASN A 229 3.72 2.05 20.32
CA ASN A 229 2.70 2.82 19.60
C ASN A 229 1.83 1.91 18.73
N PHE A 230 2.44 0.98 17.99
CA PHE A 230 1.72 0.00 17.19
C PHE A 230 0.77 -0.85 18.04
N ARG A 231 1.26 -1.40 19.16
CA ARG A 231 0.44 -2.18 20.11
C ARG A 231 -0.76 -1.37 20.59
N GLY A 232 -0.53 -0.12 21.02
CA GLY A 232 -1.59 0.76 21.50
C GLY A 232 -2.62 1.13 20.43
N ASN A 233 -2.16 1.37 19.19
CA ASN A 233 -3.06 1.65 18.07
C ASN A 233 -3.86 0.41 17.65
N LEU A 234 -3.23 -0.78 17.61
CA LEU A 234 -3.91 -2.05 17.30
C LEU A 234 -4.99 -2.37 18.34
N ASP A 235 -4.68 -2.25 19.64
CA ASP A 235 -5.66 -2.42 20.72
C ASP A 235 -6.86 -1.46 20.56
N ASP A 236 -6.62 -0.21 20.16
CA ASP A 236 -7.68 0.77 19.93
C ASP A 236 -8.49 0.46 18.66
N ILE A 237 -7.87 0.01 17.57
CA ILE A 237 -8.56 -0.39 16.34
C ILE A 237 -9.51 -1.56 16.64
N LEU A 238 -9.04 -2.58 17.36
CA LEU A 238 -9.86 -3.72 17.76
C LEU A 238 -11.00 -3.31 18.71
N ARG A 239 -10.75 -2.35 19.62
CA ARG A 239 -11.78 -1.79 20.49
C ARG A 239 -12.86 -1.04 19.72
N VAL A 240 -12.47 -0.30 18.67
CA VAL A 240 -13.42 0.40 17.78
C VAL A 240 -14.30 -0.62 17.04
N GLY A 241 -13.72 -1.69 16.45
CA GLY A 241 -14.47 -2.75 15.78
C GLY A 241 -15.44 -3.46 16.73
N LYS A 242 -14.98 -3.83 17.94
CA LYS A 242 -15.82 -4.41 18.99
C LYS A 242 -16.96 -3.46 19.39
N GLY A 243 -16.68 -2.17 19.56
CA GLY A 243 -17.68 -1.15 19.90
C GLY A 243 -18.73 -0.95 18.81
N ALA A 244 -18.38 -1.16 17.56
CA ALA A 244 -19.29 -1.16 16.41
C ALA A 244 -20.06 -2.48 16.22
N GLY A 245 -19.75 -3.51 17.03
CA GLY A 245 -20.37 -4.84 16.88
C GLY A 245 -19.91 -5.62 15.66
N VAL A 246 -18.80 -5.24 15.04
CA VAL A 246 -18.33 -5.81 13.77
C VAL A 246 -17.31 -6.93 14.04
N PRO A 247 -17.49 -8.13 13.47
CA PRO A 247 -16.45 -9.17 13.46
C PRO A 247 -15.18 -8.69 12.76
N VAL A 248 -14.02 -9.04 13.31
CA VAL A 248 -12.71 -8.64 12.79
C VAL A 248 -11.87 -9.88 12.48
N ILE A 249 -11.39 -9.97 11.25
CA ILE A 249 -10.31 -10.90 10.88
C ILE A 249 -8.99 -10.12 11.00
N LEU A 250 -8.13 -10.53 11.92
CA LEU A 250 -6.82 -9.93 12.15
C LEU A 250 -5.71 -10.87 11.68
N SER A 251 -4.85 -10.40 10.80
CA SER A 251 -3.83 -11.20 10.12
C SER A 251 -2.41 -10.74 10.47
N THR A 252 -1.50 -11.70 10.66
CA THR A 252 -0.05 -11.45 10.57
C THR A 252 0.35 -11.09 9.15
N VAL A 253 1.56 -10.52 8.98
CA VAL A 253 2.01 -9.91 7.73
C VAL A 253 3.22 -10.67 7.19
N ALA A 254 3.09 -11.19 5.96
CA ALA A 254 4.15 -11.85 5.22
C ALA A 254 5.01 -10.87 4.43
N CYS A 255 6.24 -11.24 4.16
CA CYS A 255 7.16 -10.49 3.29
C CYS A 255 8.09 -11.44 2.52
N ASN A 256 8.78 -10.91 1.51
CA ASN A 256 9.81 -11.64 0.77
C ASN A 256 11.05 -11.81 1.65
N LEU A 257 11.25 -13.00 2.18
CA LEU A 257 12.42 -13.34 3.00
C LEU A 257 13.57 -13.86 2.15
N ARG A 258 13.25 -14.78 1.18
CA ARG A 258 14.26 -15.53 0.43
C ARG A 258 15.00 -14.67 -0.59
N ASP A 259 14.31 -13.79 -1.28
CA ASP A 259 14.86 -13.09 -2.45
C ASP A 259 15.01 -11.57 -2.24
N SER A 260 14.64 -11.01 -1.07
CA SER A 260 14.87 -9.60 -0.74
C SER A 260 15.90 -9.44 0.36
N SER A 261 17.15 -9.21 -0.02
CA SER A 261 18.21 -8.91 0.95
C SER A 261 17.91 -7.61 1.72
N PRO A 262 18.53 -7.37 2.87
CA PRO A 262 18.38 -6.14 3.62
C PRO A 262 18.66 -4.89 2.78
N PHE A 263 17.97 -3.81 3.07
CA PHE A 263 18.22 -2.50 2.44
C PHE A 263 19.41 -1.78 3.07
N ALA A 264 19.66 -2.04 4.36
CA ALA A 264 20.79 -1.45 5.09
C ALA A 264 21.22 -2.35 6.24
N SER A 265 22.52 -2.29 6.57
CA SER A 265 23.11 -3.01 7.69
C SER A 265 23.96 -2.05 8.52
N LEU A 266 23.91 -2.17 9.84
CA LEU A 266 24.68 -1.35 10.77
C LEU A 266 25.52 -2.24 11.67
N HIS A 267 26.75 -1.81 11.88
CA HIS A 267 27.59 -2.36 12.94
C HIS A 267 27.26 -1.71 14.30
N PRO A 268 27.45 -2.41 15.41
CA PRO A 268 27.30 -1.82 16.73
C PRO A 268 28.35 -0.72 16.94
N THR A 269 27.95 0.39 17.56
CA THR A 269 28.77 1.59 17.74
C THR A 269 30.02 1.39 18.60
N ASN A 270 30.08 0.31 19.39
CA ASN A 270 31.22 -0.04 20.24
C ASN A 270 32.25 -0.96 19.56
N LEU A 271 32.05 -1.31 18.27
CA LEU A 271 33.00 -2.14 17.54
C LEU A 271 34.28 -1.34 17.24
N THR A 272 35.44 -1.84 17.70
CA THR A 272 36.74 -1.16 17.48
C THR A 272 37.16 -1.29 16.03
N SER A 273 37.96 -0.32 15.51
CA SER A 273 38.45 -0.33 14.12
C SER A 273 39.16 -1.63 13.77
N LYS A 274 39.98 -2.19 14.67
CA LYS A 274 40.68 -3.46 14.46
C LYS A 274 39.70 -4.65 14.29
N ARG A 275 38.66 -4.69 15.11
CA ARG A 275 37.63 -5.75 14.99
C ARG A 275 36.78 -5.58 13.72
N LEU A 276 36.54 -4.34 13.32
CA LEU A 276 35.83 -4.06 12.07
C LEU A 276 36.66 -4.47 10.84
N GLU A 277 37.96 -4.20 10.82
CA GLU A 277 38.84 -4.64 9.74
C GLU A 277 38.91 -6.19 9.66
N GLU A 278 39.02 -6.86 10.81
CA GLU A 278 38.97 -8.33 10.89
C GLU A 278 37.64 -8.89 10.36
N TRP A 279 36.53 -8.30 10.78
CA TRP A 279 35.19 -8.66 10.31
C TRP A 279 35.06 -8.49 8.79
N GLN A 280 35.49 -7.32 8.26
CA GLN A 280 35.42 -7.06 6.82
C GLN A 280 36.23 -8.07 6.00
N ARG A 281 37.42 -8.46 6.47
CA ARG A 281 38.24 -9.49 5.83
C ARG A 281 37.54 -10.84 5.80
N LEU A 282 36.95 -11.26 6.92
CA LEU A 282 36.20 -12.50 7.01
C LEU A 282 34.94 -12.48 6.13
N PHE A 283 34.19 -11.39 6.19
CA PHE A 283 32.99 -11.22 5.38
C PHE A 283 33.31 -11.30 3.87
N GLN A 284 34.39 -10.64 3.42
CA GLN A 284 34.81 -10.71 2.03
C GLN A 284 35.27 -12.13 1.64
N ALA A 285 36.05 -12.81 2.48
CA ALA A 285 36.46 -14.19 2.24
C ALA A 285 35.26 -15.14 2.15
N GLY A 286 34.27 -14.97 3.01
CA GLY A 286 33.00 -15.71 2.93
C GLY A 286 32.25 -15.47 1.61
N ASN A 287 32.19 -14.19 1.16
CA ASN A 287 31.59 -13.84 -0.13
C ASN A 287 32.29 -14.52 -1.32
N ASP A 288 33.60 -14.54 -1.33
CA ASP A 288 34.37 -15.16 -2.42
C ASP A 288 34.09 -16.67 -2.50
N LEU A 289 33.97 -17.33 -1.34
CA LEU A 289 33.60 -18.75 -1.24
C LEU A 289 32.14 -18.98 -1.68
N GLU A 290 31.21 -18.13 -1.28
CA GLU A 290 29.81 -18.19 -1.71
C GLU A 290 29.70 -18.07 -3.24
N VAL A 291 30.39 -17.08 -3.84
CA VAL A 291 30.41 -16.88 -5.30
C VAL A 291 31.00 -18.09 -6.04
N SER A 292 32.01 -18.77 -5.46
CA SER A 292 32.58 -20.01 -6.02
C SER A 292 31.68 -21.23 -5.85
N GLY A 293 30.55 -21.13 -5.13
CA GLY A 293 29.65 -22.25 -4.81
C GLY A 293 30.12 -23.13 -3.65
N SER A 294 31.15 -22.70 -2.92
CA SER A 294 31.70 -23.42 -1.77
C SER A 294 30.93 -23.08 -0.49
N PHE A 295 29.62 -23.36 -0.49
CA PHE A 295 28.68 -22.87 0.52
C PHE A 295 29.01 -23.30 1.96
N GLN A 296 29.49 -24.55 2.18
CA GLN A 296 29.88 -24.99 3.53
C GLN A 296 31.10 -24.23 4.01
N ALA A 297 32.12 -24.06 3.20
CA ALA A 297 33.32 -23.29 3.56
C ALA A 297 32.98 -21.79 3.79
N ALA A 298 32.03 -21.24 3.01
CA ALA A 298 31.52 -19.90 3.25
C ALA A 298 30.84 -19.78 4.61
N LEU A 299 30.01 -20.74 5.01
CA LEU A 299 29.37 -20.77 6.33
C LEU A 299 30.39 -20.82 7.48
N ASP A 300 31.45 -21.60 7.33
CA ASP A 300 32.50 -21.69 8.35
C ASP A 300 33.19 -20.31 8.57
N ILE A 301 33.51 -19.60 7.49
CA ILE A 301 34.09 -18.24 7.56
C ILE A 301 33.07 -17.20 8.04
N TYR A 302 31.80 -17.31 7.59
CA TYR A 302 30.75 -16.42 8.09
C TYR A 302 30.46 -16.63 9.60
N ALA A 303 30.66 -17.83 10.14
CA ALA A 303 30.56 -18.08 11.58
C ALA A 303 31.64 -17.33 12.36
N GLU A 304 32.90 -17.23 11.82
CA GLU A 304 33.95 -16.41 12.42
C GLU A 304 33.59 -14.91 12.37
N ALA A 305 33.03 -14.43 11.26
CA ALA A 305 32.54 -13.05 11.14
C ALA A 305 31.40 -12.79 12.15
N ALA A 306 30.47 -13.73 12.29
CA ALA A 306 29.35 -13.64 13.23
C ALA A 306 29.81 -13.65 14.70
N ALA A 307 30.94 -14.25 15.04
CA ALA A 307 31.54 -14.17 16.38
C ALA A 307 32.03 -12.74 16.72
N ILE A 308 32.18 -11.88 15.70
CA ILE A 308 32.55 -10.46 15.89
C ILE A 308 31.29 -9.60 15.91
N ASP A 309 30.40 -9.77 14.94
CA ASP A 309 29.12 -9.07 14.81
C ASP A 309 28.09 -9.98 14.15
N ALA A 310 27.25 -10.60 14.96
CA ALA A 310 26.21 -11.50 14.50
C ALA A 310 24.95 -10.75 14.02
N ASP A 311 24.81 -9.47 14.32
CA ASP A 311 23.59 -8.71 14.04
C ASP A 311 23.67 -7.89 12.75
N PHE A 312 24.79 -7.96 12.03
CA PHE A 312 24.91 -7.37 10.71
C PHE A 312 23.96 -8.05 9.73
N SER A 313 22.95 -7.34 9.32
CA SER A 313 21.80 -7.87 8.61
C SER A 313 22.18 -8.60 7.30
N GLU A 314 23.07 -8.02 6.49
CA GLU A 314 23.56 -8.64 5.25
C GLU A 314 24.31 -9.94 5.51
N LEU A 315 25.08 -10.04 6.61
CA LEU A 315 25.75 -11.31 6.97
C LEU A 315 24.72 -12.42 7.24
N GLN A 316 23.65 -12.13 7.96
CA GLN A 316 22.59 -13.09 8.22
C GLN A 316 21.87 -13.52 6.93
N PHE A 317 21.65 -12.60 6.00
CA PHE A 317 21.06 -12.93 4.70
C PHE A 317 21.95 -13.88 3.89
N ARG A 318 23.27 -13.68 3.89
CA ARG A 318 24.22 -14.56 3.20
C ARG A 318 24.34 -15.92 3.84
N ILE A 319 24.36 -15.97 5.19
CA ILE A 319 24.30 -17.24 5.93
C ILE A 319 23.05 -18.02 5.53
N GLY A 320 21.87 -17.38 5.58
CA GLY A 320 20.61 -18.00 5.17
C GLY A 320 20.60 -18.47 3.72
N SER A 321 21.20 -17.68 2.81
CA SER A 321 21.34 -18.06 1.39
C SER A 321 22.23 -19.30 1.19
N CYS A 322 23.36 -19.40 1.92
CA CYS A 322 24.24 -20.59 1.88
C CYS A 322 23.55 -21.82 2.49
N GLN A 323 22.84 -21.67 3.62
CA GLN A 323 22.07 -22.74 4.25
C GLN A 323 20.99 -23.27 3.31
N LEU A 324 20.28 -22.36 2.60
CA LEU A 324 19.28 -22.73 1.60
C LEU A 324 19.91 -23.51 0.43
N ALA A 325 21.09 -23.08 -0.04
CA ALA A 325 21.81 -23.79 -1.10
C ALA A 325 22.25 -25.21 -0.69
N LEU A 326 22.43 -25.44 0.61
CA LEU A 326 22.73 -26.75 1.20
C LEU A 326 21.46 -27.53 1.61
N ASN A 327 20.26 -27.04 1.28
CA ASN A 327 18.96 -27.60 1.65
C ASN A 327 18.69 -27.64 3.17
N ASP A 328 19.36 -26.81 3.95
CA ASP A 328 19.07 -26.62 5.38
C ASP A 328 18.02 -25.54 5.56
N ASN A 329 16.78 -25.85 5.16
CA ASN A 329 15.69 -24.89 5.07
C ASN A 329 15.32 -24.31 6.45
N ALA A 330 15.41 -25.09 7.52
CA ALA A 330 15.05 -24.63 8.86
C ALA A 330 16.00 -23.54 9.35
N ARG A 331 17.33 -23.79 9.29
CA ARG A 331 18.32 -22.77 9.67
C ARG A 331 18.33 -21.59 8.70
N ALA A 332 18.06 -21.85 7.41
CA ALA A 332 17.93 -20.77 6.43
C ALA A 332 16.79 -19.80 6.78
N LEU A 333 15.62 -20.31 7.18
CA LEU A 333 14.49 -19.48 7.61
C LEU A 333 14.88 -18.60 8.81
N GLU A 334 15.48 -19.18 9.86
CA GLU A 334 15.92 -18.46 11.05
C GLU A 334 16.92 -17.32 10.70
N SER A 335 17.90 -17.60 9.83
CA SER A 335 18.89 -16.62 9.43
C SER A 335 18.28 -15.50 8.57
N LEU A 336 17.35 -15.83 7.66
CA LEU A 336 16.67 -14.84 6.81
C LEU A 336 15.68 -13.97 7.62
N GLU A 337 15.00 -14.54 8.61
CA GLU A 337 14.19 -13.78 9.56
C GLU A 337 15.05 -12.80 10.37
N ARG A 338 16.19 -13.25 10.87
CA ARG A 338 17.15 -12.40 11.59
C ARG A 338 17.70 -11.29 10.67
N ALA A 339 17.95 -11.60 9.39
CA ALA A 339 18.35 -10.60 8.41
C ALA A 339 17.29 -9.52 8.20
N ARG A 340 16.01 -9.91 8.10
CA ARG A 340 14.89 -8.96 8.02
C ARG A 340 14.75 -8.14 9.31
N ASP A 341 14.84 -8.78 10.47
CA ASP A 341 14.63 -8.13 11.76
C ASP A 341 15.71 -7.09 12.06
N ASN A 342 16.95 -7.35 11.64
CA ASN A 342 18.09 -6.46 11.80
C ASN A 342 18.24 -5.44 10.65
N ASP A 343 17.36 -5.48 9.63
CA ASP A 343 17.42 -4.49 8.54
C ASP A 343 17.30 -3.06 9.10
N ALA A 344 18.36 -2.28 8.93
CA ALA A 344 18.42 -0.93 9.46
C ALA A 344 17.47 0.04 8.74
N LEU A 345 17.04 -0.28 7.53
CA LEU A 345 15.94 0.37 6.82
C LEU A 345 14.69 -0.52 6.89
N SER A 346 14.04 -0.50 8.04
CA SER A 346 12.93 -1.40 8.40
C SER A 346 11.63 -1.01 7.68
N VAL A 347 11.41 -1.58 6.49
CA VAL A 347 10.24 -1.39 5.62
C VAL A 347 9.44 -2.70 5.44
N ARG A 348 9.68 -3.66 6.31
CA ARG A 348 8.99 -4.96 6.38
C ARG A 348 8.50 -5.21 7.80
N ALA A 349 7.34 -5.85 7.95
CA ALA A 349 6.91 -6.34 9.25
C ALA A 349 7.92 -7.38 9.76
N ASP A 350 8.50 -7.10 10.92
CA ASP A 350 9.48 -7.99 11.57
C ASP A 350 8.81 -8.94 12.57
N THR A 351 9.61 -9.80 13.20
CA THR A 351 9.13 -10.76 14.20
C THR A 351 8.40 -10.08 15.36
N ARG A 352 8.85 -8.89 15.82
CA ARG A 352 8.20 -8.14 16.91
C ARG A 352 6.82 -7.63 16.51
N ILE A 353 6.66 -7.14 15.26
CA ILE A 353 5.36 -6.72 14.73
C ILE A 353 4.39 -7.90 14.67
N ASN A 354 4.78 -9.02 14.06
CA ASN A 354 3.93 -10.20 13.97
C ASN A 354 3.62 -10.79 15.35
N LYS A 355 4.57 -10.75 16.29
CA LYS A 355 4.32 -11.14 17.67
C LYS A 355 3.26 -10.24 18.34
N ILE A 356 3.29 -8.93 18.15
CA ILE A 356 2.27 -8.01 18.68
C ILE A 356 0.89 -8.36 18.11
N ILE A 357 0.80 -8.68 16.83
CA ILE A 357 -0.45 -9.11 16.19
C ILE A 357 -0.94 -10.42 16.80
N MET A 358 -0.06 -11.43 16.95
CA MET A 358 -0.42 -12.71 17.55
C MET A 358 -0.82 -12.56 19.03
N ASP A 359 -0.11 -11.74 19.80
CA ASP A 359 -0.48 -11.42 21.19
C ASP A 359 -1.90 -10.79 21.25
N ALA A 360 -2.22 -9.89 20.32
CA ALA A 360 -3.55 -9.29 20.21
C ALA A 360 -4.64 -10.31 19.83
N ILE A 361 -4.34 -11.25 18.91
CA ILE A 361 -5.22 -12.37 18.57
C ILE A 361 -5.51 -13.22 19.81
N HIS A 362 -4.47 -13.67 20.51
CA HIS A 362 -4.61 -14.51 21.70
C HIS A 362 -5.40 -13.81 22.81
N LYS A 363 -5.14 -12.52 23.06
CA LYS A 363 -5.85 -11.69 24.04
C LYS A 363 -7.36 -11.58 23.75
N ASN A 364 -7.76 -11.69 22.47
CA ASN A 364 -9.14 -11.57 22.03
C ASN A 364 -9.78 -12.92 21.64
N THR A 365 -9.16 -14.06 21.95
CA THR A 365 -9.74 -15.39 21.70
C THR A 365 -11.12 -15.52 22.33
N GLY A 366 -12.09 -16.05 21.57
CA GLY A 366 -13.50 -16.17 22.00
C GLY A 366 -14.31 -14.88 21.90
N SER A 367 -13.73 -13.79 21.38
CA SER A 367 -14.44 -12.53 21.10
C SER A 367 -14.89 -12.44 19.62
N SER A 368 -15.22 -11.23 19.16
CA SER A 368 -15.50 -10.93 17.76
C SER A 368 -14.23 -10.90 16.87
N VAL A 369 -13.04 -11.13 17.40
CA VAL A 369 -11.78 -11.16 16.65
C VAL A 369 -11.43 -12.60 16.30
N THR A 370 -11.20 -12.87 15.03
CA THR A 370 -10.68 -14.14 14.51
C THR A 370 -9.27 -13.88 13.97
N GLY A 371 -8.30 -14.65 14.48
CA GLY A 371 -6.91 -14.54 14.06
C GLY A 371 -6.58 -15.40 12.86
N VAL A 372 -5.64 -14.94 12.06
CA VAL A 372 -5.02 -15.67 10.95
C VAL A 372 -3.51 -15.45 10.97
N ASP A 373 -2.74 -16.52 11.05
CA ASP A 373 -1.28 -16.44 10.86
C ASP A 373 -0.95 -16.58 9.37
N ALA A 374 -1.26 -15.53 8.59
CA ALA A 374 -1.02 -15.54 7.15
C ALA A 374 0.47 -15.59 6.82
N ALA A 375 1.34 -15.06 7.67
CA ALA A 375 2.79 -15.16 7.46
C ALA A 375 3.24 -16.64 7.46
N GLN A 376 2.78 -17.43 8.43
CA GLN A 376 3.07 -18.87 8.50
C GLN A 376 2.41 -19.63 7.36
N LEU A 377 1.11 -19.39 7.09
CA LEU A 377 0.38 -20.09 6.04
C LEU A 377 0.94 -19.83 4.63
N ILE A 378 1.46 -18.63 4.36
CA ILE A 378 2.16 -18.30 3.11
C ILE A 378 3.53 -18.99 3.08
N SER A 379 4.24 -19.04 4.21
CA SER A 379 5.50 -19.76 4.35
C SER A 379 5.32 -21.24 4.01
N ASP A 380 4.32 -21.89 4.59
CA ASP A 380 4.03 -23.32 4.36
C ASP A 380 3.73 -23.66 2.90
N GLN A 381 3.19 -22.70 2.13
CA GLN A 381 2.89 -22.84 0.70
C GLN A 381 4.00 -22.31 -0.21
N SER A 382 5.10 -21.83 0.35
CA SER A 382 6.25 -21.33 -0.40
C SER A 382 7.30 -22.42 -0.62
N PRO A 383 8.07 -22.37 -1.72
CA PRO A 383 9.20 -23.27 -1.92
C PRO A 383 10.15 -23.24 -0.74
N ASN A 384 10.52 -24.42 -0.25
CA ASN A 384 11.39 -24.63 0.93
C ASN A 384 10.83 -24.05 2.25
N GLY A 385 9.54 -23.74 2.32
CA GLY A 385 8.93 -23.10 3.47
C GLY A 385 9.33 -21.62 3.65
N ILE A 386 9.88 -20.95 2.62
CA ILE A 386 10.40 -19.57 2.72
C ILE A 386 9.82 -18.72 1.59
N PRO A 387 9.00 -17.69 1.92
CA PRO A 387 8.38 -16.84 0.92
C PRO A 387 9.40 -16.04 0.09
N GLY A 388 9.17 -15.98 -1.23
CA GLY A 388 10.08 -15.37 -2.17
C GLY A 388 9.39 -14.67 -3.34
N LYS A 389 10.17 -14.44 -4.40
CA LYS A 389 9.81 -13.71 -5.63
C LYS A 389 8.64 -14.30 -6.43
N GLU A 390 8.24 -15.55 -6.18
CA GLU A 390 7.04 -16.14 -6.79
C GLU A 390 5.76 -15.51 -6.27
N LEU A 391 5.77 -15.04 -5.02
CA LEU A 391 4.63 -14.42 -4.36
C LEU A 391 4.76 -12.90 -4.22
N PHE A 392 5.98 -12.34 -4.38
CA PHE A 392 6.25 -10.92 -4.19
C PHE A 392 6.97 -10.32 -5.41
N TYR A 393 6.57 -9.11 -5.81
CA TYR A 393 7.30 -8.33 -6.82
C TYR A 393 8.65 -7.85 -6.31
N GLU A 394 8.71 -7.50 -5.01
CA GLU A 394 9.92 -7.04 -4.32
C GLU A 394 9.85 -7.43 -2.83
N HIS A 395 9.99 -6.51 -1.87
CA HIS A 395 10.09 -6.83 -0.45
C HIS A 395 8.76 -7.18 0.25
N VAL A 396 7.62 -6.53 -0.13
CA VAL A 396 6.30 -6.70 0.53
C VAL A 396 5.09 -6.72 -0.41
N HIS A 397 5.21 -6.24 -1.64
CA HIS A 397 4.07 -6.14 -2.54
C HIS A 397 3.88 -7.44 -3.30
N PHE A 398 2.70 -8.00 -3.15
CA PHE A 398 2.37 -9.31 -3.72
C PHE A 398 2.26 -9.29 -5.24
N THR A 399 2.68 -10.38 -5.88
CA THR A 399 2.29 -10.69 -7.26
C THR A 399 0.77 -10.96 -7.32
N MET A 400 0.22 -11.04 -8.53
CA MET A 400 -1.20 -11.45 -8.68
C MET A 400 -1.46 -12.81 -8.02
N ALA A 401 -0.54 -13.77 -8.16
CA ALA A 401 -0.61 -15.06 -7.49
C ALA A 401 -0.52 -14.94 -5.97
N GLY A 402 0.35 -14.08 -5.46
CA GLY A 402 0.47 -13.80 -4.02
C GLY A 402 -0.77 -13.13 -3.45
N ASN A 403 -1.35 -12.15 -4.16
CA ASN A 403 -2.62 -11.51 -3.78
C ASN A 403 -3.79 -12.51 -3.75
N TYR A 404 -3.87 -13.41 -4.74
CA TYR A 404 -4.86 -14.50 -4.75
C TYR A 404 -4.65 -15.44 -3.56
N LEU A 405 -3.41 -15.85 -3.27
CA LEU A 405 -3.11 -16.75 -2.15
C LEU A 405 -3.52 -16.13 -0.81
N LEU A 406 -3.15 -14.87 -0.56
CA LEU A 406 -3.55 -14.17 0.66
C LEU A 406 -5.07 -14.02 0.73
N ALA A 407 -5.73 -13.65 -0.38
CA ALA A 407 -7.18 -13.54 -0.45
C ALA A 407 -7.87 -14.88 -0.12
N ARG A 408 -7.34 -16.00 -0.60
CA ARG A 408 -7.85 -17.34 -0.30
C ARG A 408 -7.72 -17.69 1.18
N ILE A 409 -6.56 -17.43 1.78
CA ILE A 409 -6.33 -17.62 3.23
C ILE A 409 -7.33 -16.79 4.05
N LEU A 410 -7.54 -15.53 3.66
CA LEU A 410 -8.49 -14.65 4.33
C LEU A 410 -9.94 -15.09 4.12
N ALA A 411 -10.30 -15.54 2.90
CA ALA A 411 -11.65 -16.00 2.57
C ALA A 411 -12.08 -17.23 3.38
N GLU A 412 -11.14 -18.13 3.72
CA GLU A 412 -11.41 -19.26 4.62
C GLU A 412 -11.86 -18.75 6.00
N LYS A 413 -11.19 -17.72 6.54
CA LYS A 413 -11.55 -17.13 7.84
C LYS A 413 -12.81 -16.26 7.79
N VAL A 414 -13.05 -15.60 6.67
CA VAL A 414 -14.30 -14.90 6.40
C VAL A 414 -15.46 -15.89 6.39
N ALA A 415 -15.31 -17.02 5.69
CA ALA A 415 -16.34 -18.07 5.58
C ALA A 415 -16.77 -18.63 6.94
N GLU A 416 -15.85 -18.78 7.90
CA GLU A 416 -16.14 -19.22 9.28
C GLU A 416 -17.11 -18.27 10.02
N ARG A 417 -17.28 -17.04 9.55
CA ARG A 417 -18.08 -15.99 10.17
C ARG A 417 -19.28 -15.53 9.33
N LEU A 418 -19.43 -16.06 8.12
CA LEU A 418 -20.57 -15.71 7.28
C LEU A 418 -21.88 -16.24 7.89
N PRO A 419 -22.99 -15.54 7.71
CA PRO A 419 -24.32 -16.04 8.07
C PRO A 419 -24.63 -17.38 7.37
N ALA A 420 -25.32 -18.27 8.08
CA ALA A 420 -25.71 -19.60 7.55
C ALA A 420 -26.49 -19.51 6.24
N LEU A 421 -27.27 -18.45 6.03
CA LEU A 421 -28.01 -18.22 4.79
C LEU A 421 -27.07 -18.06 3.58
N ILE A 422 -25.93 -17.42 3.75
CA ILE A 422 -24.90 -17.25 2.69
C ILE A 422 -24.19 -18.58 2.44
N THR A 423 -23.73 -19.24 3.50
CA THR A 423 -22.94 -20.48 3.38
C THR A 423 -23.77 -21.67 2.86
N ALA A 424 -25.09 -21.66 3.03
CA ALA A 424 -25.98 -22.67 2.44
C ALA A 424 -26.04 -22.61 0.91
N GLY A 425 -25.69 -21.48 0.29
CA GLY A 425 -25.73 -21.25 -1.15
C GLY A 425 -24.47 -21.63 -1.92
N GLY A 426 -23.43 -22.15 -1.26
CA GLY A 426 -22.15 -22.45 -1.93
C GLY A 426 -21.07 -22.98 -0.99
N GLY A 427 -19.82 -22.94 -1.45
CA GLY A 427 -18.66 -23.40 -0.68
C GLY A 427 -17.36 -23.37 -1.49
N GLU A 428 -16.30 -23.86 -0.88
CA GLU A 428 -14.97 -23.96 -1.51
C GLU A 428 -14.98 -24.87 -2.74
N ARG A 429 -14.11 -24.53 -3.69
CA ARG A 429 -13.82 -25.30 -4.90
C ARG A 429 -12.32 -25.57 -4.98
N PRO A 430 -11.86 -26.48 -5.89
CA PRO A 430 -10.44 -26.64 -6.15
C PRO A 430 -9.75 -25.29 -6.44
N ALA A 431 -8.57 -25.07 -5.85
CA ALA A 431 -7.88 -23.78 -5.91
C ALA A 431 -7.62 -23.28 -7.35
N GLU A 432 -7.36 -24.20 -8.27
CA GLU A 432 -7.13 -23.87 -9.69
C GLU A 432 -8.41 -23.35 -10.37
N GLU A 433 -9.56 -23.95 -10.06
CA GLU A 433 -10.86 -23.51 -10.58
C GLU A 433 -11.21 -22.11 -10.03
N GLU A 434 -11.02 -21.90 -8.72
CA GLU A 434 -11.24 -20.60 -8.07
C GLU A 434 -10.34 -19.52 -8.66
N SER A 435 -9.04 -19.82 -8.81
CA SER A 435 -8.07 -18.88 -9.39
C SER A 435 -8.45 -18.50 -10.83
N THR A 436 -8.81 -19.49 -11.65
CA THR A 436 -9.23 -19.26 -13.03
C THR A 436 -10.51 -18.41 -13.10
N ALA A 437 -11.48 -18.69 -12.24
CA ALA A 437 -12.73 -17.93 -12.18
C ALA A 437 -12.50 -16.48 -11.72
N CYS A 438 -11.69 -16.27 -10.68
CA CYS A 438 -11.29 -14.94 -10.20
C CYS A 438 -10.55 -14.15 -11.28
N ASN A 439 -9.56 -14.75 -11.94
CA ASN A 439 -8.81 -14.10 -13.01
C ASN A 439 -9.70 -13.68 -14.19
N ARG A 440 -10.72 -14.46 -14.50
CA ARG A 440 -11.73 -14.12 -15.53
C ARG A 440 -12.60 -12.93 -15.09
N ARG A 441 -13.08 -12.91 -13.84
CA ARG A 441 -13.87 -11.80 -13.30
C ARG A 441 -13.08 -10.48 -13.26
N LEU A 442 -11.80 -10.56 -12.89
CA LEU A 442 -10.92 -9.40 -12.80
C LEU A 442 -10.30 -9.04 -14.16
N ALA A 443 -10.61 -9.79 -15.24
CA ALA A 443 -10.01 -9.67 -16.55
C ALA A 443 -8.47 -9.61 -16.50
N VAL A 444 -7.83 -10.58 -15.84
CA VAL A 444 -6.35 -10.66 -15.77
C VAL A 444 -5.80 -11.04 -17.14
N THR A 445 -5.55 -10.03 -17.98
CA THR A 445 -5.07 -10.20 -19.36
C THR A 445 -3.56 -10.40 -19.42
N LEU A 446 -3.04 -10.87 -20.59
CA LEU A 446 -1.59 -10.89 -20.82
C LEU A 446 -0.99 -9.47 -20.81
N TRP A 447 -1.74 -8.52 -21.34
CA TRP A 447 -1.34 -7.11 -21.32
C TRP A 447 -1.19 -6.58 -19.88
N ASP A 448 -2.13 -6.87 -18.98
CA ASP A 448 -2.02 -6.47 -17.58
C ASP A 448 -0.85 -7.12 -16.87
N GLN A 449 -0.65 -8.43 -17.08
CA GLN A 449 0.48 -9.15 -16.49
C GLN A 449 1.81 -8.49 -16.89
N LYS A 450 1.98 -8.16 -18.19
CA LYS A 450 3.17 -7.47 -18.66
C LYS A 450 3.32 -6.08 -18.06
N ARG A 451 2.24 -5.29 -18.06
CA ARG A 451 2.22 -3.93 -17.52
C ARG A 451 2.61 -3.88 -16.05
N VAL A 452 2.08 -4.78 -15.23
CA VAL A 452 2.38 -4.81 -13.80
C VAL A 452 3.82 -5.24 -13.54
N TRP A 453 4.36 -6.20 -14.31
CA TRP A 453 5.79 -6.55 -14.25
C TRP A 453 6.69 -5.39 -14.71
N ASP A 454 6.28 -4.59 -15.69
CA ASP A 454 7.02 -3.40 -16.14
C ASP A 454 7.11 -2.35 -15.03
N VAL A 455 6.02 -2.11 -14.31
CA VAL A 455 6.00 -1.23 -13.13
C VAL A 455 6.92 -1.76 -12.03
N ALA A 456 6.88 -3.06 -11.74
CA ALA A 456 7.74 -3.71 -10.76
C ALA A 456 9.23 -3.60 -11.16
N LEU A 457 9.55 -3.85 -12.45
CA LEU A 457 10.89 -3.69 -13.00
C LEU A 457 11.40 -2.25 -12.85
N GLY A 458 10.56 -1.26 -13.17
CA GLY A 458 10.89 0.16 -12.98
C GLY A 458 11.22 0.48 -11.53
N ARG A 459 10.45 -0.05 -10.58
CA ARG A 459 10.65 0.14 -9.14
C ARG A 459 11.99 -0.44 -8.67
N ILE A 460 12.26 -1.72 -8.97
CA ILE A 460 13.50 -2.38 -8.52
C ILE A 460 14.75 -1.87 -9.25
N SER A 461 14.60 -1.19 -10.37
CA SER A 461 15.71 -0.56 -11.11
C SER A 461 16.23 0.74 -10.46
N GLY A 462 15.55 1.25 -9.43
CA GLY A 462 15.91 2.46 -8.69
C GLY A 462 16.43 2.19 -7.28
N ALA A 463 16.98 3.23 -6.65
CA ALA A 463 17.36 3.17 -5.22
C ALA A 463 16.08 3.00 -4.34
N PRO A 464 16.19 2.30 -3.20
CA PRO A 464 17.39 1.67 -2.62
C PRO A 464 17.60 0.23 -3.11
N PHE A 465 16.75 -0.32 -3.98
CA PHE A 465 16.84 -1.70 -4.46
C PHE A 465 18.17 -2.00 -5.16
N THR A 466 18.73 -1.01 -5.87
CA THR A 466 20.02 -1.15 -6.57
C THR A 466 21.22 -1.38 -5.64
N ALA A 467 21.07 -1.08 -4.35
CA ALA A 467 22.11 -1.34 -3.34
C ALA A 467 22.01 -2.74 -2.70
N GLN A 468 20.91 -3.47 -2.92
CA GLN A 468 20.72 -4.79 -2.36
C GLN A 468 21.60 -5.84 -3.05
N SER A 469 22.20 -6.76 -2.30
CA SER A 469 22.99 -7.88 -2.84
C SER A 469 22.17 -8.82 -3.74
N SER A 470 20.85 -8.91 -3.49
CA SER A 470 19.90 -9.68 -4.31
C SER A 470 19.48 -8.97 -5.60
N HIS A 471 19.84 -7.70 -5.81
CA HIS A 471 19.34 -6.85 -6.90
C HIS A 471 19.48 -7.49 -8.30
N ALA A 472 20.68 -7.95 -8.66
CA ALA A 472 20.93 -8.51 -9.99
C ALA A 472 20.05 -9.73 -10.29
N ARG A 473 19.87 -10.63 -9.30
CA ARG A 473 19.00 -11.81 -9.42
C ARG A 473 17.52 -11.40 -9.58
N ASN A 474 17.06 -10.42 -8.80
CA ASN A 474 15.68 -9.93 -8.86
C ASN A 474 15.40 -9.23 -10.20
N LEU A 475 16.34 -8.42 -10.68
CA LEU A 475 16.24 -7.78 -11.99
C LEU A 475 16.14 -8.82 -13.12
N GLN A 476 16.99 -9.85 -13.09
CA GLN A 476 16.96 -10.95 -14.05
C GLN A 476 15.63 -11.70 -14.00
N TYR A 477 15.12 -11.98 -12.79
CA TYR A 477 13.84 -12.66 -12.62
C TYR A 477 12.68 -11.86 -13.20
N CYS A 478 12.57 -10.56 -12.91
CA CYS A 478 11.52 -9.70 -13.49
C CYS A 478 11.58 -9.70 -15.02
N LYS A 479 12.78 -9.57 -15.60
CA LYS A 479 12.97 -9.66 -17.05
C LYS A 479 12.54 -11.01 -17.62
N ALA A 480 12.87 -12.11 -16.95
CA ALA A 480 12.45 -13.45 -17.37
C ALA A 480 10.92 -13.62 -17.31
N ARG A 481 10.26 -13.09 -16.28
CA ARG A 481 8.78 -13.10 -16.20
C ARG A 481 8.13 -12.30 -17.32
N MET A 482 8.69 -11.14 -17.68
CA MET A 482 8.21 -10.36 -18.82
C MET A 482 8.39 -11.11 -20.13
N GLN A 483 9.54 -11.75 -20.34
CA GLN A 483 9.80 -12.58 -21.52
C GLN A 483 8.85 -13.78 -21.62
N GLU A 484 8.50 -14.39 -20.48
CA GLU A 484 7.49 -15.46 -20.44
C GLU A 484 6.12 -14.96 -20.90
N VAL A 485 5.68 -13.79 -20.44
CA VAL A 485 4.43 -13.17 -20.91
C VAL A 485 4.53 -12.86 -22.41
N ASP A 486 5.66 -12.31 -22.87
CA ASP A 486 5.88 -12.02 -24.30
C ASP A 486 5.84 -13.30 -25.17
N SER A 487 6.38 -14.41 -24.68
CA SER A 487 6.34 -15.69 -25.40
C SER A 487 4.93 -16.28 -25.56
N ARG A 488 4.02 -15.91 -24.68
CA ARG A 488 2.60 -16.28 -24.73
C ARG A 488 1.77 -15.31 -25.57
N THR A 489 2.33 -14.13 -25.90
CA THR A 489 1.64 -13.11 -26.68
C THR A 489 1.68 -13.46 -28.17
N THR A 490 0.52 -13.52 -28.79
CA THR A 490 0.33 -13.81 -30.22
C THR A 490 -0.33 -12.60 -30.91
N PRO A 491 -0.37 -12.54 -32.25
CA PRO A 491 -1.11 -11.49 -32.96
C PRO A 491 -2.60 -11.41 -32.61
N SER A 492 -3.19 -12.50 -32.11
CA SER A 492 -4.60 -12.52 -31.66
C SER A 492 -4.78 -12.13 -30.18
N SER A 493 -3.71 -12.01 -29.39
CA SER A 493 -3.81 -11.68 -27.95
C SER A 493 -4.55 -10.36 -27.68
N PRO A 494 -4.33 -9.26 -28.44
CA PRO A 494 -5.09 -8.03 -28.21
C PRO A 494 -6.60 -8.18 -28.40
N ALA A 495 -7.05 -9.03 -29.33
CA ALA A 495 -8.48 -9.31 -29.51
C ALA A 495 -9.03 -10.18 -28.39
N HIS A 496 -8.24 -11.10 -27.87
CA HIS A 496 -8.59 -11.92 -26.72
C HIS A 496 -8.68 -11.06 -25.44
N ASP A 497 -7.69 -10.21 -25.18
CA ASP A 497 -7.68 -9.28 -24.04
C ASP A 497 -8.88 -8.32 -24.10
N ASP A 498 -9.20 -7.77 -25.29
CA ASP A 498 -10.39 -6.93 -25.53
C ASP A 498 -11.70 -7.68 -25.16
N GLN A 499 -11.81 -8.95 -25.53
CA GLN A 499 -12.96 -9.78 -25.19
C GLN A 499 -13.05 -10.08 -23.70
N MET A 500 -11.93 -10.31 -23.02
CA MET A 500 -11.90 -10.52 -21.57
C MET A 500 -12.43 -9.29 -20.82
N TYR A 501 -11.97 -8.08 -21.18
CA TYR A 501 -12.48 -6.84 -20.59
C TYR A 501 -13.98 -6.64 -20.85
N LYS A 502 -14.47 -6.91 -22.06
CA LYS A 502 -15.90 -6.80 -22.40
C LYS A 502 -16.73 -7.72 -21.53
N SER A 503 -16.36 -9.01 -21.47
CA SER A 503 -17.11 -10.01 -20.70
C SER A 503 -17.13 -9.69 -19.21
N ALA A 504 -16.00 -9.22 -18.66
CA ALA A 504 -15.94 -8.84 -17.25
C ALA A 504 -16.79 -7.57 -16.97
N LEU A 505 -16.77 -6.58 -17.88
CA LEU A 505 -17.59 -5.36 -17.75
C LEU A 505 -19.08 -5.60 -18.03
N GLU A 506 -19.46 -6.65 -18.76
CA GLU A 506 -20.86 -7.10 -18.87
C GLU A 506 -21.37 -7.64 -17.53
N ALA A 507 -20.53 -8.37 -16.79
CA ALA A 507 -20.86 -8.87 -15.46
C ALA A 507 -20.83 -7.75 -14.40
N GLU A 508 -19.81 -6.88 -14.45
CA GLU A 508 -19.59 -5.79 -13.49
C GLU A 508 -19.51 -4.42 -14.18
N PRO A 509 -20.64 -3.89 -14.70
CA PRO A 509 -20.65 -2.67 -15.51
C PRO A 509 -20.24 -1.42 -14.72
N ASN A 510 -20.26 -1.50 -13.40
CA ASN A 510 -19.94 -0.39 -12.49
C ASN A 510 -18.50 -0.40 -11.99
N ASP A 511 -17.71 -1.42 -12.34
CA ASP A 511 -16.32 -1.54 -11.88
C ASP A 511 -15.40 -0.49 -12.54
N SER A 512 -15.04 0.53 -11.79
CA SER A 512 -14.19 1.63 -12.25
C SER A 512 -12.73 1.21 -12.44
N LEU A 513 -12.22 0.25 -11.66
CA LEU A 513 -10.84 -0.24 -11.79
C LEU A 513 -10.66 -1.09 -13.04
N LEU A 514 -11.61 -1.99 -13.30
CA LEU A 514 -11.64 -2.78 -14.52
C LEU A 514 -11.75 -1.89 -15.76
N ARG A 515 -12.63 -0.88 -15.70
CA ARG A 515 -12.78 0.10 -16.78
C ARG A 515 -11.52 0.94 -16.98
N TRP A 516 -10.82 1.27 -15.90
CA TRP A 516 -9.54 1.96 -15.95
C TRP A 516 -8.46 1.14 -16.68
N ASN A 517 -8.32 -0.14 -16.36
CA ASN A 517 -7.37 -1.01 -17.05
C ASN A 517 -7.71 -1.13 -18.55
N TYR A 518 -8.99 -1.23 -18.86
CA TYR A 518 -9.45 -1.26 -20.26
C TYR A 518 -9.17 0.06 -21.01
N ALA A 519 -9.32 1.20 -20.34
CA ALA A 519 -8.95 2.50 -20.93
C ALA A 519 -7.45 2.59 -21.22
N GLN A 520 -6.60 2.13 -20.31
CA GLN A 520 -5.16 2.05 -20.50
C GLN A 520 -4.76 1.08 -21.62
N PHE A 521 -5.43 -0.09 -21.70
CA PHE A 521 -5.24 -1.04 -22.79
C PHE A 521 -5.51 -0.38 -24.16
N PHE A 522 -6.61 0.35 -24.31
CA PHE A 522 -6.93 1.08 -25.52
C PHE A 522 -5.91 2.17 -25.84
N GLU A 523 -5.49 2.94 -24.84
CA GLU A 523 -4.49 3.98 -25.01
C GLU A 523 -3.17 3.42 -25.56
N ARG A 524 -2.69 2.33 -24.99
CA ARG A 524 -1.42 1.69 -25.36
C ARG A 524 -1.48 0.95 -26.70
N THR A 525 -2.63 0.42 -27.06
CA THR A 525 -2.84 -0.23 -28.37
C THR A 525 -3.17 0.79 -29.48
N GLY A 526 -3.14 2.09 -29.20
CA GLY A 526 -3.40 3.17 -30.18
C GLY A 526 -4.88 3.41 -30.48
N ARG A 527 -5.78 2.73 -29.79
CA ARG A 527 -7.24 2.87 -29.91
C ARG A 527 -7.72 4.07 -29.08
N LEU A 528 -7.19 5.26 -29.40
CA LEU A 528 -7.34 6.46 -28.57
C LEU A 528 -8.79 6.91 -28.41
N SER A 529 -9.64 6.75 -29.43
CA SER A 529 -11.07 7.12 -29.34
C SER A 529 -11.83 6.25 -28.36
N GLU A 530 -11.51 4.96 -28.30
CA GLU A 530 -12.07 4.02 -27.32
C GLU A 530 -11.53 4.28 -25.91
N ALA A 531 -10.25 4.64 -25.78
CA ALA A 531 -9.66 5.06 -24.51
C ALA A 531 -10.40 6.27 -23.92
N VAL A 532 -10.71 7.27 -24.75
CA VAL A 532 -11.52 8.43 -24.35
C VAL A 532 -12.89 8.01 -23.85
N LYS A 533 -13.61 7.17 -24.59
CA LYS A 533 -14.95 6.70 -24.18
C LYS A 533 -14.93 6.03 -22.81
N GLN A 534 -13.95 5.15 -22.56
CA GLN A 534 -13.82 4.51 -21.24
C GLN A 534 -13.47 5.55 -20.15
N GLY A 535 -12.56 6.48 -20.44
CA GLY A 535 -12.18 7.56 -19.54
C GLY A 535 -13.35 8.48 -19.18
N GLU A 536 -14.22 8.82 -20.13
CA GLU A 536 -15.42 9.63 -19.90
C GLU A 536 -16.41 8.91 -18.97
N LEU A 537 -16.64 7.62 -19.18
CA LEU A 537 -17.46 6.79 -18.28
C LEU A 537 -16.88 6.73 -16.86
N ILE A 538 -15.55 6.76 -16.71
CA ILE A 538 -14.92 6.84 -15.38
C ILE A 538 -15.14 8.23 -14.78
N CYS A 539 -15.02 9.33 -15.55
CA CYS A 539 -15.31 10.68 -15.07
C CYS A 539 -16.77 10.83 -14.56
N GLU A 540 -17.73 10.18 -15.22
CA GLU A 540 -19.13 10.18 -14.77
C GLU A 540 -19.32 9.44 -13.44
N ARG A 541 -18.59 8.33 -13.24
CA ARG A 541 -18.67 7.50 -12.03
C ARG A 541 -17.85 8.04 -10.87
N LEU A 542 -16.73 8.69 -11.16
CA LEU A 542 -15.78 9.24 -10.20
C LEU A 542 -15.65 10.77 -10.38
N PRO A 543 -16.75 11.55 -10.29
CA PRO A 543 -16.71 13.00 -10.55
C PRO A 543 -15.89 13.75 -9.49
N HIS A 544 -15.58 13.12 -8.36
CA HIS A 544 -14.75 13.65 -7.28
C HIS A 544 -13.25 13.41 -7.49
N ALA A 545 -12.85 12.56 -8.45
CA ALA A 545 -11.45 12.21 -8.70
C ALA A 545 -10.87 13.06 -9.83
N SER A 546 -9.68 13.61 -9.62
CA SER A 546 -9.01 14.46 -10.61
C SER A 546 -8.32 13.66 -11.71
N TRP A 547 -7.83 12.46 -11.39
CA TRP A 547 -7.02 11.64 -12.29
C TRP A 547 -7.75 11.17 -13.57
N PRO A 548 -9.08 10.84 -13.58
CA PRO A 548 -9.76 10.45 -14.81
C PRO A 548 -9.83 11.62 -15.80
N HIS A 549 -10.11 12.83 -15.30
CA HIS A 549 -10.12 14.03 -16.12
C HIS A 549 -8.74 14.31 -16.72
N TYR A 550 -7.67 14.15 -15.94
CA TYR A 550 -6.30 14.27 -16.45
C TYR A 550 -6.01 13.24 -17.55
N PHE A 551 -6.41 11.99 -17.36
CA PHE A 551 -6.24 10.93 -18.35
C PHE A 551 -6.95 11.27 -19.68
N VAL A 552 -8.24 11.61 -19.62
CA VAL A 552 -9.01 11.98 -20.84
C VAL A 552 -8.36 13.18 -21.53
N GLY A 553 -7.98 14.21 -20.77
CA GLY A 553 -7.27 15.36 -21.31
C GLY A 553 -5.97 14.99 -22.02
N SER A 554 -5.20 14.07 -21.45
CA SER A 554 -3.94 13.58 -22.04
C SER A 554 -4.17 12.81 -23.33
N VAL A 555 -5.19 11.96 -23.41
CA VAL A 555 -5.54 11.22 -24.62
C VAL A 555 -6.11 12.14 -25.68
N MET A 556 -6.96 13.12 -25.31
CA MET A 556 -7.48 14.15 -26.22
C MET A 556 -6.34 15.00 -26.85
N ALA A 557 -5.34 15.37 -26.04
CA ALA A 557 -4.17 16.09 -26.54
C ALA A 557 -3.39 15.27 -27.60
N ARG A 558 -3.28 13.95 -27.42
CA ARG A 558 -2.67 13.04 -28.41
C ARG A 558 -3.50 12.90 -29.68
N LEU A 559 -4.82 13.02 -29.58
CA LEU A 559 -5.73 13.08 -30.73
C LEU A 559 -5.71 14.45 -31.46
N GLY A 560 -4.93 15.42 -30.98
CA GLY A 560 -4.88 16.78 -31.52
C GLY A 560 -6.06 17.68 -31.13
N LYS A 561 -6.95 17.21 -30.26
CA LYS A 561 -8.11 17.92 -29.73
C LYS A 561 -7.72 18.81 -28.55
N THR A 562 -6.94 19.86 -28.86
CA THR A 562 -6.27 20.70 -27.84
C THR A 562 -7.23 21.51 -26.98
N THR A 563 -8.36 21.95 -27.51
CA THR A 563 -9.38 22.72 -26.78
C THR A 563 -10.08 21.85 -25.75
N GLU A 564 -10.53 20.66 -26.17
CA GLU A 564 -11.17 19.68 -25.30
C GLU A 564 -10.19 19.19 -24.23
N ALA A 565 -8.93 18.94 -24.59
CA ALA A 565 -7.89 18.58 -23.65
C ALA A 565 -7.71 19.64 -22.55
N ALA A 566 -7.68 20.91 -22.92
CA ALA A 566 -7.55 22.02 -21.96
C ALA A 566 -8.74 22.07 -20.98
N ASP A 567 -9.98 21.82 -21.45
CA ASP A 567 -11.16 21.76 -20.59
C ASP A 567 -11.06 20.62 -19.55
N TYR A 568 -10.63 19.43 -19.99
CA TYR A 568 -10.43 18.29 -19.08
C TYR A 568 -9.32 18.56 -18.06
N PHE A 569 -8.20 19.18 -18.43
CA PHE A 569 -7.15 19.57 -17.46
C PHE A 569 -7.66 20.63 -16.47
N GLN A 570 -8.50 21.58 -16.92
CA GLN A 570 -9.13 22.54 -16.01
C GLN A 570 -10.11 21.87 -15.04
N ARG A 571 -10.87 20.84 -15.48
CA ARG A 571 -11.73 20.05 -14.59
C ARG A 571 -10.89 19.33 -13.53
N ALA A 572 -9.79 18.69 -13.92
CA ALA A 572 -8.87 18.06 -12.99
C ALA A 572 -8.35 19.06 -11.93
N LEU A 573 -7.96 20.27 -12.34
CA LEU A 573 -7.46 21.32 -11.45
C LEU A 573 -8.56 21.95 -10.57
N ARG A 574 -9.83 21.93 -10.99
CA ARG A 574 -10.94 22.35 -10.10
C ARG A 574 -11.13 21.39 -8.94
N ILE A 575 -10.90 20.08 -9.15
CA ILE A 575 -11.00 19.05 -8.12
C ILE A 575 -9.76 19.11 -7.22
N THR A 576 -8.58 19.08 -7.82
CA THR A 576 -7.27 19.10 -7.15
C THR A 576 -6.43 20.26 -7.67
N PRO A 577 -6.51 21.47 -7.05
CA PRO A 577 -5.76 22.66 -7.50
C PRO A 577 -4.25 22.45 -7.57
N ASP A 578 -3.70 21.63 -6.68
CA ASP A 578 -2.27 21.29 -6.60
C ASP A 578 -1.96 20.00 -7.39
N PHE A 579 -2.40 19.92 -8.66
CA PHE A 579 -2.10 18.80 -9.56
C PHE A 579 -1.05 19.22 -10.60
N PRO A 580 0.27 19.03 -10.34
CA PRO A 580 1.35 19.61 -11.16
C PRO A 580 1.32 19.14 -12.62
N GLN A 581 0.95 17.86 -12.85
CA GLN A 581 0.90 17.28 -14.21
C GLN A 581 -0.16 17.97 -15.05
N ALA A 582 -1.36 18.20 -14.52
CA ALA A 582 -2.42 18.89 -15.22
C ALA A 582 -2.07 20.37 -15.49
N SER A 583 -1.46 21.05 -14.51
CA SER A 583 -0.96 22.43 -14.67
C SER A 583 0.05 22.55 -15.79
N LYS A 584 1.05 21.64 -15.81
CA LYS A 584 2.10 21.62 -16.84
C LYS A 584 1.55 21.38 -18.25
N GLU A 585 0.62 20.44 -18.40
CA GLU A 585 0.01 20.18 -19.71
C GLU A 585 -0.86 21.35 -20.19
N LEU A 586 -1.61 21.97 -19.30
CA LEU A 586 -2.41 23.16 -19.61
C LEU A 586 -1.53 24.34 -20.03
N GLU A 587 -0.41 24.58 -19.36
CA GLU A 587 0.57 25.59 -19.79
C GLU A 587 1.18 25.26 -21.16
N ARG A 588 1.49 23.99 -21.44
CA ARG A 588 2.02 23.55 -22.74
C ARG A 588 1.06 23.86 -23.87
N ILE A 589 -0.24 23.61 -23.66
CA ILE A 589 -1.28 23.96 -24.65
C ILE A 589 -1.36 25.47 -24.84
N ARG A 590 -1.37 26.25 -23.74
CA ARG A 590 -1.42 27.72 -23.82
C ARG A 590 -0.24 28.30 -24.62
N ARG A 591 0.99 27.84 -24.34
CA ARG A 591 2.21 28.28 -25.06
C ARG A 591 2.14 27.97 -26.55
N ARG A 592 1.60 26.82 -26.96
CA ARG A 592 1.42 26.46 -28.39
C ARG A 592 0.41 27.36 -29.10
N ASN A 593 -0.66 27.74 -28.42
CA ASN A 593 -1.70 28.62 -28.99
C ASN A 593 -1.26 30.09 -29.06
N PHE A 594 -0.27 30.51 -28.27
CA PHE A 594 0.28 31.87 -28.24
C PHE A 594 1.59 32.05 -29.03
N SER A 595 2.21 30.97 -29.57
CA SER A 595 3.34 31.10 -30.51
C SER A 595 2.76 31.38 -31.91
N PRO A 596 2.89 32.61 -32.46
CA PRO A 596 2.49 32.85 -33.84
C PRO A 596 3.36 31.96 -34.74
N ALA A 597 2.74 31.28 -35.69
CA ALA A 597 3.43 30.60 -36.77
C ALA A 597 4.50 31.53 -37.32
N GLN A 598 5.79 31.23 -37.06
CA GLN A 598 6.86 31.89 -37.80
C GLN A 598 6.66 31.48 -39.26
N GLY A 599 6.12 32.42 -40.01
CA GLY A 599 5.86 32.28 -41.43
C GLY A 599 7.15 31.85 -42.14
N THR A 600 7.07 30.73 -42.80
CA THR A 600 7.97 30.39 -43.91
C THR A 600 7.90 31.50 -44.94
N LYS A 601 9.01 32.27 -44.99
CA LYS A 601 9.36 33.05 -46.21
C LYS A 601 10.25 32.20 -47.08
#